data_4ac5cfe64d5710b1b7023bc7468be8e6
#
_entry.id   4ac5cfe64d5710b1b7023bc7468be8e6
#
_cell.length_a   1.000
_cell.length_b   1.000
_cell.length_c   1.000
_cell.angle_alpha   90.00
_cell.angle_beta   90.00
_cell.angle_gamma   90.00
#
_symmetry.space_group_name_H-M   'P 1'
#
loop_
_entity.id
_entity.type
_entity.pdbx_description
1 polymer ?
#
loop_
_entity_poly.entity_id
_entity_poly.type
_entity_poly.pdbx_seq_one_letter_code
_entity_poly.pdbx_strand_id
1 'polypeptide(L)'
;KISGDGYTIGSLTASDFVVYPDWSSVRDSGQKTLRLLVRGANGMLNGVTVTIDGSDNMVDVMFDVVEEKTLPVTVTTNYLTIADGYILYGTDVSKETVTLSGPSTEIDKVETCTAEVTYSGELDSSVTLATPLRFYTSGGTEVNFEYTELEESSVDVTLQVYKMATL
;
A
#
# COMPACT_ATOMS: atom_id res chain seq x y z
N LYS A 1 7.94 33.16 -14.49
CA LYS A 1 8.25 34.60 -14.52
C LYS A 1 7.91 35.23 -13.19
N ILE A 2 8.80 36.05 -12.66
CA ILE A 2 8.62 36.79 -11.40
C ILE A 2 8.64 38.28 -11.75
N SER A 3 7.73 39.04 -11.17
CA SER A 3 7.59 40.47 -11.34
C SER A 3 7.34 41.15 -10.00
N GLY A 4 8.04 42.24 -9.71
CA GLY A 4 7.94 42.99 -8.48
C GLY A 4 9.10 43.96 -8.30
N ASP A 5 9.27 44.46 -7.09
CA ASP A 5 10.38 45.35 -6.73
C ASP A 5 11.73 44.59 -6.75
N GLY A 6 12.76 45.23 -7.32
CA GLY A 6 14.06 44.58 -7.58
C GLY A 6 14.80 44.11 -6.34
N TYR A 7 14.62 44.81 -5.20
CA TYR A 7 15.21 44.43 -3.93
C TYR A 7 14.57 43.13 -3.39
N THR A 8 13.24 43.08 -3.43
CA THR A 8 12.47 41.89 -2.99
C THR A 8 12.74 40.69 -3.85
N ILE A 9 12.75 40.86 -5.21
CA ILE A 9 13.03 39.76 -6.15
C ILE A 9 14.47 39.23 -5.98
N GLY A 10 15.43 40.11 -5.75
CA GLY A 10 16.85 39.69 -5.64
C GLY A 10 17.16 38.83 -4.41
N SER A 11 16.27 38.80 -3.41
CA SER A 11 16.42 37.97 -2.20
C SER A 11 15.72 36.60 -2.30
N LEU A 12 14.92 36.36 -3.36
CA LEU A 12 14.14 35.13 -3.52
C LEU A 12 14.96 34.02 -4.14
N THR A 13 14.70 32.81 -3.66
CA THR A 13 15.28 31.56 -4.14
C THR A 13 14.18 30.59 -4.58
N ALA A 14 14.54 29.50 -5.23
CA ALA A 14 13.56 28.50 -5.65
C ALA A 14 12.75 27.90 -4.48
N SER A 15 13.35 27.82 -3.30
CA SER A 15 12.70 27.30 -2.09
C SER A 15 11.60 28.20 -1.51
N ASP A 16 11.54 29.46 -1.96
CA ASP A 16 10.48 30.39 -1.53
C ASP A 16 9.17 30.20 -2.30
N PHE A 17 9.15 29.28 -3.27
CA PHE A 17 7.98 28.98 -4.11
C PHE A 17 7.55 27.52 -3.99
N VAL A 18 6.22 27.31 -4.00
CA VAL A 18 5.61 26.01 -4.17
C VAL A 18 4.77 26.02 -5.44
N VAL A 19 5.07 25.12 -6.36
CA VAL A 19 4.28 24.88 -7.55
C VAL A 19 3.40 23.65 -7.31
N TYR A 20 2.12 23.74 -7.64
CA TYR A 20 1.15 22.67 -7.41
C TYR A 20 0.06 22.68 -8.50
N PRO A 21 -0.55 21.53 -8.82
CA PRO A 21 -1.66 21.48 -9.76
C PRO A 21 -2.93 22.05 -9.15
N ASP A 22 -3.75 22.71 -9.97
CA ASP A 22 -5.09 23.17 -9.58
C ASP A 22 -6.10 22.01 -9.63
N TRP A 23 -6.31 21.36 -8.50
CA TRP A 23 -7.29 20.26 -8.35
C TRP A 23 -8.68 20.72 -7.92
N SER A 24 -8.93 22.01 -7.85
CA SER A 24 -10.20 22.57 -7.35
C SER A 24 -11.45 22.12 -8.15
N SER A 25 -11.25 21.77 -9.41
CA SER A 25 -12.29 21.29 -10.32
C SER A 25 -12.39 19.77 -10.44
N VAL A 26 -11.50 19.00 -9.82
CA VAL A 26 -11.49 17.54 -9.90
C VAL A 26 -12.66 16.98 -9.09
N ARG A 27 -13.48 16.13 -9.71
CA ARG A 27 -14.65 15.49 -9.09
C ARG A 27 -14.69 13.98 -9.31
N ASP A 28 -13.95 13.48 -10.29
CA ASP A 28 -13.97 12.10 -10.72
C ASP A 28 -12.55 11.55 -10.83
N SER A 29 -12.41 10.24 -10.73
CA SER A 29 -11.16 9.50 -11.00
C SER A 29 -10.73 9.59 -12.47
N GLY A 30 -9.55 9.10 -12.77
CA GLY A 30 -8.95 9.05 -14.09
C GLY A 30 -7.91 10.13 -14.32
N GLN A 31 -7.30 10.09 -15.49
CA GLN A 31 -6.27 11.05 -15.87
C GLN A 31 -6.86 12.43 -16.14
N LYS A 32 -6.31 13.45 -15.51
CA LYS A 32 -6.70 14.85 -15.66
C LYS A 32 -5.48 15.70 -16.02
N THR A 33 -5.60 16.54 -17.01
CA THR A 33 -4.60 17.56 -17.33
C THR A 33 -4.93 18.84 -16.54
N LEU A 34 -4.12 19.16 -15.56
CA LEU A 34 -4.36 20.26 -14.64
C LEU A 34 -3.39 21.42 -14.86
N ARG A 35 -3.90 22.62 -14.63
CA ARG A 35 -3.07 23.81 -14.65
C ARG A 35 -2.20 23.89 -13.41
N LEU A 36 -0.94 24.26 -13.57
CA LEU A 36 -0.04 24.54 -12.47
C LEU A 36 -0.30 25.94 -11.90
N LEU A 37 -0.38 26.01 -10.58
CA LEU A 37 -0.42 27.23 -9.79
C LEU A 37 0.88 27.37 -9.00
N VAL A 38 1.17 28.61 -8.59
CA VAL A 38 2.34 28.89 -7.76
C VAL A 38 1.96 29.78 -6.60
N ARG A 39 2.53 29.50 -5.43
CA ARG A 39 2.39 30.33 -4.22
C ARG A 39 3.72 30.46 -3.49
N GLY A 40 3.82 31.38 -2.55
CA GLY A 40 4.95 31.44 -1.62
C GLY A 40 4.94 30.23 -0.66
N ALA A 41 6.11 29.70 -0.36
CA ALA A 41 6.26 28.56 0.55
C ALA A 41 5.75 28.87 1.96
N ASN A 42 5.95 30.11 2.43
CA ASN A 42 5.55 30.59 3.76
C ASN A 42 4.30 31.50 3.74
N GLY A 43 3.46 31.41 2.70
CA GLY A 43 2.28 32.25 2.54
C GLY A 43 2.38 33.23 1.37
N MET A 44 1.86 34.47 1.55
CA MET A 44 1.84 35.44 0.48
C MET A 44 3.23 36.07 0.25
N LEU A 45 3.64 36.15 -1.02
CA LEU A 45 4.79 36.94 -1.46
C LEU A 45 4.35 38.40 -1.59
N ASN A 46 4.57 39.20 -0.57
CA ASN A 46 4.17 40.60 -0.55
C ASN A 46 4.94 41.37 -1.64
N GLY A 47 4.20 42.04 -2.52
CA GLY A 47 4.78 42.86 -3.59
C GLY A 47 5.40 42.10 -4.76
N VAL A 48 5.22 40.77 -4.83
CA VAL A 48 5.73 39.94 -5.91
C VAL A 48 4.59 39.20 -6.58
N THR A 49 4.53 39.28 -7.90
CA THR A 49 3.64 38.48 -8.74
C THR A 49 4.45 37.39 -9.42
N VAL A 50 3.97 36.17 -9.29
CA VAL A 50 4.61 34.99 -9.92
C VAL A 50 3.65 34.37 -10.91
N THR A 51 4.13 34.13 -12.12
CA THR A 51 3.37 33.41 -13.16
C THR A 51 4.23 32.32 -13.75
N ILE A 52 3.60 31.18 -14.02
CA ILE A 52 4.21 30.10 -14.80
C ILE A 52 4.04 30.49 -16.27
N ASP A 53 5.16 30.65 -16.98
CA ASP A 53 5.20 31.15 -18.35
C ASP A 53 5.38 29.96 -19.32
N GLY A 54 4.73 30.05 -20.50
CA GLY A 54 4.88 29.06 -21.57
C GLY A 54 3.81 27.96 -21.57
N SER A 55 4.06 26.97 -22.45
CA SER A 55 3.23 25.79 -22.64
C SER A 55 3.30 24.79 -21.48
N ASP A 56 4.30 24.93 -20.61
CA ASP A 56 4.64 23.99 -19.54
C ASP A 56 3.88 24.27 -18.24
N ASN A 57 2.75 24.97 -18.33
CA ASN A 57 1.89 25.28 -17.17
C ASN A 57 0.81 24.24 -16.90
N MET A 58 0.88 23.10 -17.55
CA MET A 58 -0.03 21.98 -17.41
C MET A 58 0.71 20.74 -16.93
N VAL A 59 0.04 19.89 -16.19
CA VAL A 59 0.55 18.59 -15.73
C VAL A 59 -0.55 17.54 -15.80
N ASP A 60 -0.19 16.35 -16.25
CA ASP A 60 -1.10 15.19 -16.20
C ASP A 60 -0.99 14.52 -14.85
N VAL A 61 -2.13 14.37 -14.19
CA VAL A 61 -2.26 13.73 -12.86
C VAL A 61 -3.32 12.64 -12.94
N MET A 62 -3.00 11.46 -12.44
CA MET A 62 -3.97 10.38 -12.25
C MET A 62 -4.64 10.52 -10.88
N PHE A 63 -5.97 10.50 -10.87
CA PHE A 63 -6.79 10.44 -9.68
C PHE A 63 -7.49 9.10 -9.60
N ASP A 64 -7.56 8.55 -8.41
CA ASP A 64 -8.29 7.32 -8.14
C ASP A 64 -9.19 7.48 -6.92
N VAL A 65 -10.18 6.60 -6.79
CA VAL A 65 -11.04 6.53 -5.61
C VAL A 65 -10.34 5.64 -4.58
N VAL A 66 -10.30 6.09 -3.33
CA VAL A 66 -9.82 5.24 -2.23
C VAL A 66 -10.94 4.30 -1.84
N GLU A 67 -10.65 3.00 -1.84
CA GLU A 67 -11.56 1.94 -1.43
C GLU A 67 -10.94 1.10 -0.32
N GLU A 68 -11.81 0.45 0.45
CA GLU A 68 -11.44 -0.53 1.47
C GLU A 68 -11.99 -1.90 1.09
N LYS A 69 -11.18 -2.93 1.28
CA LYS A 69 -11.57 -4.33 1.06
C LYS A 69 -11.07 -5.20 2.19
N THR A 70 -11.97 -5.95 2.80
CA THR A 70 -11.63 -6.94 3.81
C THR A 70 -11.66 -8.33 3.21
N LEU A 71 -10.57 -9.07 3.38
CA LEU A 71 -10.40 -10.42 2.85
C LEU A 71 -10.17 -11.43 3.98
N PRO A 72 -10.68 -12.65 3.85
CA PRO A 72 -10.30 -13.74 4.75
C PRO A 72 -8.85 -14.15 4.49
N VAL A 73 -8.13 -14.48 5.56
CA VAL A 73 -6.78 -15.02 5.50
C VAL A 73 -6.86 -16.54 5.35
N THR A 74 -6.37 -17.05 4.22
CA THR A 74 -6.26 -18.49 3.97
C THR A 74 -4.85 -18.96 4.32
N VAL A 75 -4.75 -19.96 5.21
CA VAL A 75 -3.47 -20.56 5.55
C VAL A 75 -3.19 -21.71 4.60
N THR A 76 -2.03 -21.69 3.96
CA THR A 76 -1.50 -22.83 3.17
C THR A 76 -0.20 -23.33 3.78
N THR A 77 -0.05 -24.63 3.86
CA THR A 77 1.13 -25.28 4.41
C THR A 77 1.86 -26.02 3.31
N ASN A 78 3.10 -25.65 3.05
CA ASN A 78 3.94 -26.26 2.03
C ASN A 78 5.16 -26.91 2.67
N TYR A 79 5.48 -28.15 2.20
CA TYR A 79 6.71 -28.86 2.59
C TYR A 79 6.89 -29.07 4.09
N LEU A 80 5.80 -29.43 4.81
CA LEU A 80 5.88 -29.79 6.22
C LEU A 80 6.29 -31.25 6.38
N THR A 81 7.27 -31.52 7.22
CA THR A 81 7.63 -32.87 7.66
C THR A 81 7.19 -33.04 9.12
N ILE A 82 6.33 -34.03 9.36
CA ILE A 82 5.85 -34.38 10.70
C ILE A 82 6.67 -35.56 11.23
N ALA A 83 7.16 -35.45 12.45
CA ALA A 83 7.93 -36.51 13.10
C ALA A 83 7.11 -37.79 13.30
N ASP A 84 7.77 -38.94 13.30
CA ASP A 84 7.12 -40.24 13.54
C ASP A 84 6.38 -40.24 14.87
N GLY A 85 5.13 -40.70 14.86
CA GLY A 85 4.26 -40.75 16.02
C GLY A 85 3.56 -39.43 16.38
N TYR A 86 3.63 -38.44 15.49
CA TYR A 86 2.93 -37.15 15.63
C TYR A 86 1.97 -36.91 14.47
N ILE A 87 1.06 -35.98 14.65
CA ILE A 87 0.08 -35.56 13.63
C ILE A 87 -0.11 -34.04 13.66
N LEU A 88 -0.20 -33.44 12.48
CA LEU A 88 -0.71 -32.07 12.34
C LEU A 88 -2.23 -32.13 12.49
N TYR A 89 -2.73 -31.60 13.62
CA TYR A 89 -4.15 -31.58 13.93
C TYR A 89 -4.88 -30.44 13.23
N GLY A 90 -4.23 -29.29 13.11
CA GLY A 90 -4.81 -28.12 12.49
C GLY A 90 -3.86 -26.93 12.46
N THR A 91 -4.35 -25.86 11.89
CA THR A 91 -3.68 -24.56 11.88
C THR A 91 -4.58 -23.52 12.51
N ASP A 92 -4.00 -22.61 13.26
CA ASP A 92 -4.67 -21.47 13.86
C ASP A 92 -3.97 -20.18 13.41
N VAL A 93 -4.70 -19.09 13.22
CA VAL A 93 -4.18 -17.82 12.74
C VAL A 93 -4.58 -16.69 13.68
N SER A 94 -3.66 -15.79 13.97
CA SER A 94 -3.88 -14.67 14.90
C SER A 94 -4.94 -13.67 14.43
N LYS A 95 -5.15 -13.56 13.12
CA LYS A 95 -6.21 -12.75 12.49
C LYS A 95 -6.83 -13.53 11.32
N GLU A 96 -8.13 -13.71 11.36
CA GLU A 96 -8.88 -14.42 10.32
C GLU A 96 -9.16 -13.56 9.07
N THR A 97 -9.07 -12.24 9.20
CA THR A 97 -9.31 -11.28 8.12
C THR A 97 -8.26 -10.18 8.13
N VAL A 98 -8.02 -9.58 6.97
CA VAL A 98 -7.18 -8.40 6.80
C VAL A 98 -7.90 -7.36 5.96
N THR A 99 -7.73 -6.08 6.32
CA THR A 99 -8.29 -4.95 5.57
C THR A 99 -7.20 -4.26 4.76
N LEU A 100 -7.53 -3.99 3.50
CA LEU A 100 -6.74 -3.22 2.55
C LEU A 100 -7.41 -1.86 2.36
N SER A 101 -6.64 -0.78 2.24
CA SER A 101 -7.14 0.55 1.91
C SER A 101 -6.23 1.18 0.87
N GLY A 102 -6.78 1.56 -0.28
CA GLY A 102 -5.98 2.10 -1.37
C GLY A 102 -6.77 2.44 -2.63
N PRO A 103 -6.07 2.73 -3.73
CA PRO A 103 -6.71 3.03 -5.00
C PRO A 103 -7.58 1.88 -5.49
N SER A 104 -8.78 2.19 -5.98
CA SER A 104 -9.71 1.17 -6.49
C SER A 104 -9.08 0.31 -7.58
N THR A 105 -8.22 0.89 -8.42
CA THR A 105 -7.49 0.17 -9.47
C THR A 105 -6.50 -0.87 -8.95
N GLU A 106 -6.03 -0.76 -7.70
CA GLU A 106 -5.24 -1.80 -7.03
C GLU A 106 -6.13 -2.78 -6.27
N ILE A 107 -7.09 -2.27 -5.49
CA ILE A 107 -8.00 -3.05 -4.65
C ILE A 107 -8.84 -4.04 -5.46
N ASP A 108 -9.36 -3.63 -6.62
CA ASP A 108 -10.19 -4.47 -7.50
C ASP A 108 -9.47 -5.69 -8.06
N LYS A 109 -8.14 -5.63 -8.15
CA LYS A 109 -7.33 -6.76 -8.64
C LYS A 109 -7.22 -7.90 -7.64
N VAL A 110 -7.38 -7.60 -6.36
CA VAL A 110 -7.14 -8.56 -5.28
C VAL A 110 -8.38 -9.42 -5.06
N GLU A 111 -8.21 -10.74 -5.13
CA GLU A 111 -9.30 -11.70 -4.88
C GLU A 111 -9.06 -12.52 -3.61
N THR A 112 -7.81 -12.90 -3.33
CA THR A 112 -7.48 -13.75 -2.18
C THR A 112 -6.29 -13.23 -1.41
N CYS A 113 -6.29 -13.51 -0.08
CA CYS A 113 -5.18 -13.29 0.82
C CYS A 113 -4.72 -14.62 1.42
N THR A 114 -3.43 -14.93 1.35
CA THR A 114 -2.86 -16.21 1.77
C THR A 114 -1.66 -15.99 2.68
N ALA A 115 -1.63 -16.74 3.79
CA ALA A 115 -0.46 -16.93 4.63
C ALA A 115 0.20 -18.28 4.28
N GLU A 116 1.33 -18.24 3.59
CA GLU A 116 2.03 -19.45 3.14
C GLU A 116 3.08 -19.84 4.18
N VAL A 117 2.81 -20.93 4.91
CA VAL A 117 3.69 -21.43 5.97
C VAL A 117 4.64 -22.46 5.40
N THR A 118 5.93 -22.25 5.63
CA THR A 118 6.99 -23.21 5.37
C THR A 118 7.77 -23.50 6.66
N TYR A 119 8.12 -24.76 6.89
CA TYR A 119 8.94 -25.16 8.03
C TYR A 119 10.02 -26.14 7.60
N SER A 120 11.27 -25.84 7.93
CA SER A 120 12.43 -26.59 7.42
C SER A 120 12.92 -27.72 8.36
N GLY A 121 12.14 -28.10 9.36
CA GLY A 121 12.48 -29.15 10.30
C GLY A 121 11.41 -30.22 10.40
N GLU A 122 11.63 -31.25 11.24
CA GLU A 122 10.58 -32.17 11.66
C GLU A 122 9.76 -31.54 12.78
N LEU A 123 8.44 -31.59 12.65
CA LEU A 123 7.49 -31.09 13.64
C LEU A 123 7.13 -32.19 14.64
N ASP A 124 7.64 -32.08 15.85
CA ASP A 124 7.34 -32.95 17.00
C ASP A 124 6.55 -32.23 18.10
N SER A 125 6.26 -30.97 17.90
CA SER A 125 5.53 -30.09 18.82
C SER A 125 4.87 -28.97 18.04
N SER A 126 3.86 -28.33 18.68
CA SER A 126 3.21 -27.16 18.08
C SER A 126 4.18 -25.99 17.98
N VAL A 127 4.12 -25.26 16.87
CA VAL A 127 4.98 -24.10 16.59
C VAL A 127 4.16 -22.94 16.07
N THR A 128 4.50 -21.72 16.49
CA THR A 128 3.92 -20.48 15.96
C THR A 128 4.95 -19.75 15.12
N LEU A 129 4.57 -19.37 13.90
CA LEU A 129 5.43 -18.73 12.91
C LEU A 129 4.80 -17.42 12.42
N ALA A 130 5.55 -16.32 12.50
CA ALA A 130 5.18 -15.07 11.86
C ALA A 130 5.26 -15.26 10.33
N THR A 131 4.12 -15.17 9.67
CA THR A 131 3.96 -15.49 8.25
C THR A 131 3.50 -14.27 7.48
N PRO A 132 4.25 -13.82 6.45
CA PRO A 132 3.83 -12.69 5.63
C PRO A 132 2.55 -13.03 4.85
N LEU A 133 1.71 -12.02 4.69
CA LEU A 133 0.51 -12.11 3.86
C LEU A 133 0.87 -11.87 2.39
N ARG A 134 0.31 -12.68 1.51
CA ARG A 134 0.41 -12.55 0.06
C ARG A 134 -0.98 -12.41 -0.54
N PHE A 135 -1.08 -11.60 -1.57
CA PHE A 135 -2.33 -11.25 -2.20
C PHE A 135 -2.31 -11.68 -3.66
N TYR A 136 -3.41 -12.25 -4.13
CA TYR A 136 -3.49 -12.79 -5.48
C TYR A 136 -4.74 -12.33 -6.20
N THR A 137 -4.63 -12.21 -7.53
CA THR A 137 -5.76 -12.02 -8.44
C THR A 137 -6.59 -13.31 -8.55
N SER A 138 -7.78 -13.24 -9.15
CA SER A 138 -8.59 -14.41 -9.52
C SER A 138 -7.86 -15.42 -10.42
N GLY A 139 -6.85 -14.95 -11.17
CA GLY A 139 -6.00 -15.82 -12.02
C GLY A 139 -4.79 -16.41 -11.28
N GLY A 140 -4.62 -16.16 -9.98
CA GLY A 140 -3.51 -16.68 -9.17
C GLY A 140 -2.20 -15.92 -9.35
N THR A 141 -2.21 -14.73 -9.94
CA THR A 141 -1.02 -13.88 -10.05
C THR A 141 -0.88 -13.05 -8.78
N GLU A 142 0.32 -13.02 -8.19
CA GLU A 142 0.62 -12.22 -7.01
C GLU A 142 0.48 -10.72 -7.31
N VAL A 143 -0.20 -10.00 -6.41
CA VAL A 143 -0.41 -8.54 -6.50
C VAL A 143 0.60 -7.85 -5.60
N ASN A 144 1.37 -6.93 -6.17
CA ASN A 144 2.24 -6.03 -5.43
C ASN A 144 1.60 -4.65 -5.42
N PHE A 145 1.52 -4.05 -4.25
CA PHE A 145 0.91 -2.74 -4.04
C PHE A 145 1.95 -1.62 -4.12
N GLU A 146 1.57 -0.50 -4.71
CA GLU A 146 2.35 0.72 -4.73
C GLU A 146 1.77 1.78 -3.80
N TYR A 147 0.44 1.86 -3.71
CA TYR A 147 -0.29 2.89 -2.97
C TYR A 147 -1.29 2.33 -1.96
N THR A 148 -1.44 1.00 -1.87
CA THR A 148 -2.37 0.35 -0.95
C THR A 148 -1.72 0.14 0.41
N GLU A 149 -2.40 0.56 1.46
CA GLU A 149 -2.04 0.32 2.84
C GLU A 149 -2.68 -0.97 3.33
N LEU A 150 -1.90 -1.76 4.07
CA LEU A 150 -2.34 -3.00 4.70
C LEU A 150 -2.54 -2.75 6.19
N GLU A 151 -3.66 -3.19 6.76
CA GLU A 151 -3.86 -3.19 8.21
C GLU A 151 -2.78 -4.03 8.90
N GLU A 152 -2.46 -5.20 8.33
CA GLU A 152 -1.38 -6.09 8.76
C GLU A 152 -0.64 -6.63 7.53
N SER A 153 0.68 -6.68 7.61
CA SER A 153 1.53 -7.27 6.55
C SER A 153 1.90 -8.73 6.83
N SER A 154 1.68 -9.21 8.07
CA SER A 154 1.96 -10.58 8.50
C SER A 154 1.00 -11.00 9.60
N VAL A 155 0.81 -12.29 9.74
CA VAL A 155 0.02 -12.91 10.82
C VAL A 155 0.83 -14.02 11.47
N ASP A 156 0.54 -14.29 12.74
CA ASP A 156 1.08 -15.46 13.41
C ASP A 156 0.22 -16.69 13.08
N VAL A 157 0.86 -17.71 12.53
CA VAL A 157 0.21 -18.99 12.24
C VAL A 157 0.76 -20.05 13.19
N THR A 158 -0.12 -20.69 13.92
CA THR A 158 0.20 -21.80 14.83
C THR A 158 -0.11 -23.13 14.14
N LEU A 159 0.91 -23.96 13.96
CA LEU A 159 0.77 -25.34 13.54
C LEU A 159 0.53 -26.21 14.80
N GLN A 160 -0.65 -26.79 14.91
CA GLN A 160 -1.03 -27.61 16.07
C GLN A 160 -0.60 -29.05 15.83
N VAL A 161 0.43 -29.50 16.55
CA VAL A 161 1.00 -30.84 16.42
C VAL A 161 0.80 -31.62 17.70
N TYR A 162 0.25 -32.80 17.61
CA TYR A 162 -0.02 -33.68 18.74
C TYR A 162 0.63 -35.05 18.56
N LYS A 163 1.06 -35.61 19.69
CA LYS A 163 1.57 -36.98 19.73
C LYS A 163 0.42 -37.98 19.62
N MET A 164 0.54 -38.94 18.72
CA MET A 164 -0.42 -40.02 18.60
C MET A 164 -0.33 -40.98 19.82
N ALA A 165 -1.46 -41.26 20.46
CA ALA A 165 -1.53 -42.29 21.50
C ALA A 165 -1.54 -43.67 20.84
N THR A 166 -0.65 -44.55 21.27
CA THR A 166 -0.74 -45.98 20.92
C THR A 166 -1.69 -46.62 21.93
N LEU A 167 -2.81 -47.20 21.46
CA LEU A 167 -3.72 -47.99 22.26
C LEU A 167 -3.20 -49.43 22.36
#